data_edabc3ad752690cb74241e9e17d4bfd3
#
_entry.id   edabc3ad752690cb74241e9e17d4bfd3
#
_cell.length_a   1.000
_cell.length_b   1.000
_cell.length_c   1.000
_cell.angle_alpha   90.00
_cell.angle_beta   90.00
_cell.angle_gamma   90.00
#
_symmetry.space_group_name_H-M   'P 1'
#
loop_
_entity.id
_entity.type
_entity.pdbx_description
1 polymer ?
#
loop_
_entity_poly.entity_id
_entity_poly.type
_entity_poly.pdbx_seq_one_letter_code
_entity_poly.pdbx_strand_id
1 'polypeptide(L)'
;MTNYIPRGGLASRKGYLYFEGNGVQGLANLMASPENYEFFQDRRSHALTRFGVSVDSLLPMRLGQLALQKFSQYKDLYQIAGAYVSIGKYLNAHSHYTEALDTLKLALECVNDHHRLFYDCHDSLDWLKAFDRRDTICAEKAWMEQKLKTVPEWISRIREQLSVSYAGLGMKEKSDYNRNIYLDILEDTRQDKELESRYQALEKEAGQLNVVLSLVIVGFVLVSLFFWFFQQAFQRPEQSASPPSAADAGYLSEDNGIHSGRCTD
;
A
#
# COMPACT_ATOMS: atom_id res chain seq x y z
N MET A 1 12.37 13.32 2.55
CA MET A 1 13.84 13.28 2.74
C MET A 1 14.30 12.39 3.89
N THR A 2 13.69 12.45 5.05
CA THR A 2 14.15 11.76 6.27
C THR A 2 14.22 10.23 6.20
N ASN A 3 13.48 9.59 5.30
CA ASN A 3 13.37 8.12 5.26
C ASN A 3 14.38 7.41 4.33
N TYR A 4 14.91 8.09 3.31
CA TYR A 4 15.81 7.45 2.34
C TYR A 4 17.24 7.27 2.88
N ILE A 5 17.78 8.24 3.58
CA ILE A 5 19.14 8.18 4.13
C ILE A 5 19.27 7.09 5.20
N PRO A 6 18.40 6.99 6.22
CA PRO A 6 18.48 5.92 7.21
C PRO A 6 18.29 4.53 6.62
N ARG A 7 17.35 4.36 5.67
CA ARG A 7 17.09 3.06 5.01
C ARG A 7 18.26 2.62 4.14
N GLY A 8 18.78 3.51 3.30
CA GLY A 8 19.95 3.23 2.48
C GLY A 8 21.19 2.92 3.32
N GLY A 9 21.45 3.68 4.39
CA GLY A 9 22.56 3.43 5.29
C GLY A 9 22.46 2.12 6.08
N LEU A 10 21.26 1.67 6.45
CA LEU A 10 21.03 0.37 7.08
C LEU A 10 21.24 -0.77 6.08
N ALA A 11 20.72 -0.62 4.86
CA ALA A 11 20.88 -1.60 3.79
C ALA A 11 22.35 -1.78 3.40
N SER A 12 23.11 -0.69 3.29
CA SER A 12 24.55 -0.71 3.00
C SER A 12 25.32 -1.48 4.08
N ARG A 13 25.03 -1.21 5.37
CA ARG A 13 25.69 -1.92 6.48
C ARG A 13 25.40 -3.41 6.52
N LYS A 14 24.23 -3.84 6.02
CA LYS A 14 23.80 -5.25 6.01
C LYS A 14 24.06 -5.93 4.67
N GLY A 15 24.64 -5.24 3.68
CA GLY A 15 24.92 -5.78 2.35
C GLY A 15 23.65 -6.01 1.49
N TYR A 16 22.54 -5.35 1.81
CA TYR A 16 21.30 -5.45 1.02
C TYR A 16 21.35 -4.47 -0.16
N LEU A 17 22.09 -4.83 -1.19
CA LEU A 17 22.35 -3.97 -2.35
C LEU A 17 21.09 -3.45 -3.04
N TYR A 18 20.04 -4.26 -3.13
CA TYR A 18 18.75 -3.86 -3.73
C TYR A 18 18.10 -2.70 -2.97
N PHE A 19 18.00 -2.82 -1.65
CA PHE A 19 17.43 -1.75 -0.81
C PHE A 19 18.32 -0.52 -0.75
N GLU A 20 19.62 -0.71 -0.84
CA GLU A 20 20.56 0.39 -0.99
C GLU A 20 20.35 1.12 -2.33
N GLY A 21 20.19 0.38 -3.44
CA GLY A 21 19.83 0.90 -4.75
C GLY A 21 18.58 1.76 -4.71
N ASN A 22 17.49 1.27 -4.10
CA ASN A 22 16.24 2.02 -3.92
C ASN A 22 16.43 3.31 -3.10
N GLY A 23 17.21 3.25 -2.03
CA GLY A 23 17.51 4.43 -1.21
C GLY A 23 18.30 5.50 -1.99
N VAL A 24 19.30 5.06 -2.73
CA VAL A 24 20.14 5.94 -3.54
C VAL A 24 19.36 6.54 -4.71
N GLN A 25 18.50 5.75 -5.39
CA GLN A 25 17.65 6.22 -6.46
C GLN A 25 16.63 7.26 -5.97
N GLY A 26 16.01 7.02 -4.81
CA GLY A 26 15.10 7.97 -4.19
C GLY A 26 15.78 9.30 -3.88
N LEU A 27 17.02 9.26 -3.41
CA LEU A 27 17.84 10.48 -3.21
C LEU A 27 18.21 11.17 -4.52
N ALA A 28 18.59 10.42 -5.55
CA ALA A 28 18.88 10.97 -6.87
C ALA A 28 17.68 11.72 -7.45
N ASN A 29 16.50 11.10 -7.42
CA ASN A 29 15.23 11.70 -7.89
C ASN A 29 14.89 12.99 -7.13
N LEU A 30 15.08 12.98 -5.82
CA LEU A 30 14.75 14.11 -4.97
C LEU A 30 15.70 15.29 -5.22
N MET A 31 17.00 15.03 -5.35
CA MET A 31 18.04 16.04 -5.54
C MET A 31 18.25 16.44 -7.00
N ALA A 32 17.56 15.82 -7.95
CA ALA A 32 17.54 16.29 -9.34
C ALA A 32 16.86 17.68 -9.47
N SER A 33 16.01 18.09 -8.51
CA SER A 33 15.54 19.46 -8.42
C SER A 33 16.60 20.35 -7.76
N PRO A 34 17.00 21.47 -8.38
CA PRO A 34 17.99 22.38 -7.81
C PRO A 34 17.65 22.87 -6.39
N GLU A 35 16.38 23.22 -6.16
CA GLU A 35 15.90 23.70 -4.86
C GLU A 35 16.09 22.65 -3.74
N ASN A 36 15.76 21.39 -4.04
CA ASN A 36 15.96 20.30 -3.09
C ASN A 36 17.45 20.00 -2.86
N TYR A 37 18.27 20.17 -3.90
CA TYR A 37 19.70 19.97 -3.82
C TYR A 37 20.36 21.02 -2.90
N GLU A 38 20.04 22.31 -3.08
CA GLU A 38 20.52 23.40 -2.21
C GLU A 38 20.12 23.17 -0.77
N PHE A 39 18.86 22.86 -0.52
CA PHE A 39 18.38 22.57 0.83
C PHE A 39 19.14 21.40 1.47
N PHE A 40 19.49 20.39 0.69
CA PHE A 40 20.23 19.23 1.17
C PHE A 40 21.69 19.57 1.46
N GLN A 41 22.34 20.32 0.57
CA GLN A 41 23.73 20.72 0.68
C GLN A 41 23.98 21.48 2.00
N ASP A 42 23.11 22.40 2.33
CA ASP A 42 23.23 23.23 3.53
C ASP A 42 23.06 22.45 4.84
N ARG A 43 22.22 21.44 4.86
CA ARG A 43 21.77 20.83 6.11
C ARG A 43 22.18 19.39 6.33
N ARG A 44 22.48 18.63 5.28
CA ARG A 44 22.61 17.17 5.33
C ARG A 44 23.80 16.61 4.55
N SER A 45 24.72 17.41 4.07
CA SER A 45 25.84 16.97 3.24
C SER A 45 26.67 15.85 3.89
N HIS A 46 26.89 15.91 5.20
CA HIS A 46 27.64 14.90 5.95
C HIS A 46 26.99 13.50 5.94
N ALA A 47 25.68 13.42 5.72
CA ALA A 47 24.98 12.12 5.71
C ALA A 47 25.30 11.30 4.45
N LEU A 48 25.80 11.93 3.38
CA LEU A 48 26.12 11.28 2.11
C LEU A 48 27.55 10.75 2.02
N THR A 49 28.44 11.19 2.86
CA THR A 49 29.82 10.67 2.91
C THR A 49 29.83 9.15 3.15
N ARG A 50 28.77 8.61 3.75
CA ARG A 50 28.60 7.16 3.97
C ARG A 50 28.46 6.35 2.68
N PHE A 51 27.99 6.97 1.59
CA PHE A 51 27.86 6.30 0.30
C PHE A 51 29.12 6.39 -0.55
N GLY A 52 30.20 6.99 -0.02
CA GLY A 52 31.45 7.16 -0.74
C GLY A 52 31.36 8.10 -1.94
N VAL A 53 30.34 8.96 -1.99
CA VAL A 53 30.07 9.89 -3.09
C VAL A 53 30.42 11.29 -2.65
N SER A 54 31.19 12.02 -3.47
CA SER A 54 31.50 13.44 -3.21
C SER A 54 30.25 14.30 -3.34
N VAL A 55 30.14 15.28 -2.46
CA VAL A 55 29.02 16.24 -2.42
C VAL A 55 29.40 17.45 -3.25
N ASP A 56 29.07 17.38 -4.53
CA ASP A 56 29.24 18.46 -5.50
C ASP A 56 28.02 18.55 -6.42
N SER A 57 28.02 19.46 -7.38
CA SER A 57 26.92 19.67 -8.33
C SER A 57 26.51 18.43 -9.12
N LEU A 58 27.41 17.46 -9.27
CA LEU A 58 27.17 16.18 -9.97
C LEU A 58 26.58 15.10 -9.05
N LEU A 59 26.38 15.39 -7.77
CA LEU A 59 25.90 14.41 -6.80
C LEU A 59 24.62 13.69 -7.22
N PRO A 60 23.55 14.37 -7.69
CA PRO A 60 22.33 13.67 -8.10
C PRO A 60 22.58 12.69 -9.26
N MET A 61 23.42 13.06 -10.22
CA MET A 61 23.83 12.21 -11.34
C MET A 61 24.60 10.97 -10.85
N ARG A 62 25.59 11.17 -9.97
CA ARG A 62 26.37 10.05 -9.39
C ARG A 62 25.51 9.10 -8.58
N LEU A 63 24.54 9.60 -7.85
CA LEU A 63 23.57 8.75 -7.14
C LEU A 63 22.71 7.94 -8.11
N GLY A 64 22.27 8.53 -9.22
CA GLY A 64 21.57 7.82 -10.29
C GLY A 64 22.45 6.71 -10.90
N GLN A 65 23.71 7.01 -11.20
CA GLN A 65 24.68 6.04 -11.71
C GLN A 65 24.96 4.91 -10.70
N LEU A 66 25.07 5.24 -9.41
CA LEU A 66 25.25 4.24 -8.36
C LEU A 66 24.03 3.33 -8.23
N ALA A 67 22.82 3.88 -8.32
CA ALA A 67 21.59 3.09 -8.36
C ALA A 67 21.56 2.16 -9.56
N LEU A 68 21.89 2.67 -10.76
CA LEU A 68 22.01 1.90 -11.99
C LEU A 68 23.00 0.73 -11.84
N GLN A 69 24.17 0.99 -11.28
CA GLN A 69 25.17 -0.05 -11.02
C GLN A 69 24.64 -1.16 -10.10
N LYS A 70 23.93 -0.78 -9.03
CA LYS A 70 23.38 -1.75 -8.08
C LYS A 70 22.27 -2.59 -8.68
N PHE A 71 21.34 -1.98 -9.40
CA PHE A 71 20.24 -2.71 -10.06
C PHE A 71 20.73 -3.59 -11.21
N SER A 72 21.76 -3.18 -11.94
CA SER A 72 22.37 -4.00 -13.00
C SER A 72 22.95 -5.31 -12.47
N GLN A 73 23.41 -5.37 -11.22
CA GLN A 73 23.87 -6.61 -10.59
C GLN A 73 22.76 -7.63 -10.41
N TYR A 74 21.49 -7.16 -10.23
CA TYR A 74 20.29 -8.00 -10.11
C TYR A 74 19.58 -8.24 -11.44
N LYS A 75 20.00 -7.56 -12.52
CA LYS A 75 19.31 -7.57 -13.80
C LYS A 75 17.84 -7.17 -13.71
N ASP A 76 17.51 -6.30 -12.77
CA ASP A 76 16.15 -5.80 -12.58
C ASP A 76 15.87 -4.66 -13.57
N LEU A 77 15.38 -5.01 -14.75
CA LEU A 77 15.13 -4.07 -15.84
C LEU A 77 14.16 -2.94 -15.44
N TYR A 78 13.21 -3.23 -14.57
CA TYR A 78 12.25 -2.23 -14.12
C TYR A 78 12.91 -1.15 -13.24
N GLN A 79 13.77 -1.54 -12.31
CA GLN A 79 14.52 -0.61 -11.47
C GLN A 79 15.65 0.09 -12.25
N ILE A 80 16.24 -0.61 -13.22
CA ILE A 80 17.23 -0.01 -14.16
C ILE A 80 16.56 1.13 -14.94
N ALA A 81 15.35 0.94 -15.45
CA ALA A 81 14.58 2.01 -16.10
C ALA A 81 14.40 3.23 -15.17
N GLY A 82 14.03 2.99 -13.91
CA GLY A 82 13.90 4.05 -12.91
C GLY A 82 15.21 4.80 -12.62
N ALA A 83 16.36 4.12 -12.64
CA ALA A 83 17.66 4.77 -12.50
C ALA A 83 17.98 5.65 -13.71
N TYR A 84 17.69 5.20 -14.93
CA TYR A 84 17.81 6.02 -16.13
C TYR A 84 16.89 7.25 -16.09
N VAL A 85 15.67 7.12 -15.58
CA VAL A 85 14.76 8.27 -15.37
C VAL A 85 15.38 9.29 -14.43
N SER A 86 16.01 8.85 -13.34
CA SER A 86 16.67 9.75 -12.38
C SER A 86 17.81 10.54 -13.04
N ILE A 87 18.61 9.87 -13.87
CA ILE A 87 19.71 10.49 -14.62
C ILE A 87 19.15 11.45 -15.68
N GLY A 88 18.15 11.03 -16.45
CA GLY A 88 17.52 11.87 -17.47
C GLY A 88 16.89 13.13 -16.88
N LYS A 89 16.24 13.03 -15.70
CA LYS A 89 15.70 14.18 -14.98
C LYS A 89 16.80 15.18 -14.58
N TYR A 90 17.92 14.69 -14.07
CA TYR A 90 19.07 15.55 -13.76
C TYR A 90 19.60 16.26 -15.00
N LEU A 91 19.78 15.54 -16.11
CA LEU A 91 20.27 16.09 -17.37
C LEU A 91 19.32 17.16 -17.92
N ASN A 92 18.01 16.93 -17.88
CA ASN A 92 17.00 17.92 -18.26
C ASN A 92 17.06 19.18 -17.38
N ALA A 93 17.19 19.04 -16.08
CA ALA A 93 17.29 20.17 -15.15
C ALA A 93 18.54 21.03 -15.40
N HIS A 94 19.58 20.46 -16.03
CA HIS A 94 20.81 21.16 -16.41
C HIS A 94 20.88 21.49 -17.91
N SER A 95 19.76 21.41 -18.63
CA SER A 95 19.64 21.74 -20.06
C SER A 95 20.47 20.85 -21.01
N HIS A 96 20.88 19.66 -20.54
CA HIS A 96 21.55 18.64 -21.35
C HIS A 96 20.53 17.75 -22.06
N TYR A 97 19.66 18.36 -22.89
CA TYR A 97 18.48 17.72 -23.45
C TYR A 97 18.76 16.54 -24.38
N THR A 98 19.88 16.57 -25.11
CA THR A 98 20.27 15.49 -26.03
C THR A 98 20.65 14.25 -25.25
N GLU A 99 21.52 14.39 -24.25
CA GLU A 99 21.95 13.30 -23.39
C GLU A 99 20.78 12.75 -22.55
N ALA A 100 19.89 13.66 -22.09
CA ALA A 100 18.65 13.27 -21.41
C ALA A 100 17.77 12.40 -22.30
N LEU A 101 17.57 12.81 -23.57
CA LEU A 101 16.77 12.07 -24.54
C LEU A 101 17.32 10.66 -24.77
N ASP A 102 18.64 10.53 -24.96
CA ASP A 102 19.28 9.22 -25.19
C ASP A 102 19.18 8.32 -23.94
N THR A 103 19.38 8.91 -22.75
CA THR A 103 19.21 8.19 -21.48
C THR A 103 17.76 7.71 -21.28
N LEU A 104 16.78 8.54 -21.63
CA LEU A 104 15.35 8.20 -21.48
C LEU A 104 14.88 7.16 -22.52
N LYS A 105 15.49 7.10 -23.69
CA LYS A 105 15.27 6.00 -24.64
C LYS A 105 15.75 4.66 -24.07
N LEU A 106 16.91 4.63 -23.40
CA LEU A 106 17.37 3.43 -22.69
C LEU A 106 16.36 3.02 -21.59
N ALA A 107 15.76 3.99 -20.89
CA ALA A 107 14.71 3.69 -19.92
C ALA A 107 13.50 3.02 -20.59
N LEU A 108 13.05 3.50 -21.77
CA LEU A 108 11.97 2.87 -22.54
C LEU A 108 12.34 1.45 -22.99
N GLU A 109 13.57 1.24 -23.47
CA GLU A 109 14.05 -0.09 -23.85
C GLU A 109 14.01 -1.06 -22.69
N CYS A 110 14.47 -0.65 -21.50
CA CYS A 110 14.38 -1.48 -20.30
C CYS A 110 12.94 -1.83 -19.92
N VAL A 111 12.00 -0.90 -20.06
CA VAL A 111 10.56 -1.15 -19.79
C VAL A 111 9.98 -2.10 -20.83
N ASN A 112 10.30 -1.93 -22.11
CA ASN A 112 9.88 -2.84 -23.18
C ASN A 112 10.45 -4.26 -22.97
N ASP A 113 11.73 -4.38 -22.63
CA ASP A 113 12.36 -5.66 -22.34
C ASP A 113 11.75 -6.35 -21.11
N HIS A 114 11.47 -5.58 -20.06
CA HIS A 114 10.75 -6.09 -18.90
C HIS A 114 9.37 -6.62 -19.30
N HIS A 115 8.62 -5.84 -20.08
CA HIS A 115 7.29 -6.24 -20.53
C HIS A 115 7.35 -7.52 -21.36
N ARG A 116 8.29 -7.61 -22.31
CA ARG A 116 8.50 -8.81 -23.13
C ARG A 116 8.83 -10.06 -22.30
N LEU A 117 9.60 -9.92 -21.24
CA LEU A 117 10.00 -11.04 -20.39
C LEU A 117 8.90 -11.56 -19.48
N PHE A 118 8.01 -10.68 -19.03
CA PHE A 118 7.03 -11.02 -17.99
C PHE A 118 5.59 -11.16 -18.51
N TYR A 119 5.29 -10.62 -19.69
CA TYR A 119 3.92 -10.55 -20.21
C TYR A 119 3.74 -11.16 -21.60
N ASP A 120 4.72 -11.92 -22.08
CA ASP A 120 4.66 -12.70 -23.35
C ASP A 120 4.28 -11.86 -24.58
N CYS A 121 4.62 -10.59 -24.61
CA CYS A 121 4.32 -9.68 -25.69
C CYS A 121 5.36 -9.82 -26.81
N HIS A 122 4.98 -10.45 -27.91
CA HIS A 122 5.87 -10.70 -29.05
C HIS A 122 5.73 -9.69 -30.19
N ASP A 123 4.68 -8.85 -30.18
CA ASP A 123 4.45 -7.90 -31.26
C ASP A 123 5.22 -6.58 -30.99
N SER A 124 6.12 -6.22 -31.89
CA SER A 124 6.83 -4.95 -31.85
C SER A 124 5.93 -3.71 -32.04
N LEU A 125 4.67 -3.93 -32.45
CA LEU A 125 3.66 -2.86 -32.55
C LEU A 125 3.24 -2.33 -31.19
N ASP A 126 3.34 -3.16 -30.15
CA ASP A 126 2.95 -2.84 -28.78
C ASP A 126 4.11 -2.29 -27.96
N TRP A 127 5.26 -2.02 -28.56
CA TRP A 127 6.40 -1.46 -27.86
C TRP A 127 6.26 0.06 -27.67
N LEU A 128 6.67 0.52 -26.51
CA LEU A 128 6.75 1.92 -26.20
C LEU A 128 7.84 2.59 -27.03
N LYS A 129 7.50 3.65 -27.75
CA LYS A 129 8.44 4.44 -28.57
C LYS A 129 8.50 5.88 -28.07
N ALA A 130 9.67 6.48 -28.11
CA ALA A 130 9.85 7.88 -27.73
C ALA A 130 8.98 8.85 -28.58
N PHE A 131 8.65 8.44 -29.80
CA PHE A 131 7.70 9.10 -30.68
C PHE A 131 7.16 8.11 -31.72
N ASP A 132 5.84 8.11 -31.92
CA ASP A 132 5.19 7.36 -32.97
C ASP A 132 4.19 8.25 -33.71
N ARG A 133 4.20 8.21 -35.03
CA ARG A 133 3.28 9.02 -35.87
C ARG A 133 1.96 8.30 -36.15
N ARG A 134 1.80 7.08 -35.68
CA ARG A 134 0.57 6.32 -35.94
C ARG A 134 -0.57 6.91 -35.12
N ASP A 135 -1.70 7.18 -35.75
CA ASP A 135 -2.96 7.60 -35.13
C ASP A 135 -3.66 6.42 -34.39
N THR A 136 -2.93 5.40 -34.03
CA THR A 136 -3.44 4.24 -33.27
C THR A 136 -3.39 4.51 -31.77
N ILE A 137 -4.22 3.81 -31.02
CA ILE A 137 -4.19 3.78 -29.55
C ILE A 137 -2.74 3.55 -29.12
N CYS A 138 -2.21 4.42 -28.26
CA CYS A 138 -0.83 4.28 -27.80
C CYS A 138 -0.68 2.98 -27.00
N ALA A 139 0.49 2.33 -27.10
CA ALA A 139 0.76 1.08 -26.44
C ALA A 139 0.54 1.15 -24.93
N GLU A 140 0.77 2.31 -24.33
CA GLU A 140 0.52 2.56 -22.91
C GLU A 140 -0.94 2.32 -22.51
N LYS A 141 -1.90 2.77 -23.31
CA LYS A 141 -3.33 2.54 -23.03
C LYS A 141 -3.67 1.06 -23.10
N ALA A 142 -3.18 0.36 -24.11
CA ALA A 142 -3.36 -1.09 -24.22
C ALA A 142 -2.78 -1.84 -23.02
N TRP A 143 -1.61 -1.43 -22.54
CA TRP A 143 -0.99 -2.02 -21.35
C TRP A 143 -1.78 -1.72 -20.06
N MET A 144 -2.36 -0.52 -19.94
CA MET A 144 -3.19 -0.14 -18.78
C MET A 144 -4.51 -0.91 -18.76
N GLU A 145 -5.16 -1.09 -19.91
CA GLU A 145 -6.39 -1.89 -20.03
C GLU A 145 -6.17 -3.37 -19.61
N GLN A 146 -4.96 -3.89 -19.81
CA GLN A 146 -4.55 -5.22 -19.33
C GLN A 146 -4.29 -5.27 -17.81
N LYS A 147 -4.52 -4.16 -17.09
CA LYS A 147 -4.32 -4.04 -15.63
C LYS A 147 -2.89 -4.38 -15.16
N LEU A 148 -1.89 -4.04 -15.95
CA LEU A 148 -0.49 -4.23 -15.60
C LEU A 148 -0.09 -3.21 -14.53
N LYS A 149 0.00 -3.63 -13.28
CA LYS A 149 0.27 -2.76 -12.11
C LYS A 149 1.60 -1.99 -12.18
N THR A 150 2.53 -2.45 -13.00
CA THR A 150 3.89 -1.88 -13.10
C THR A 150 4.00 -0.70 -14.07
N VAL A 151 2.99 -0.52 -14.92
CA VAL A 151 3.01 0.43 -16.03
C VAL A 151 2.99 1.90 -15.57
N PRO A 152 2.18 2.35 -14.60
CA PRO A 152 1.93 3.77 -14.42
C PRO A 152 3.15 4.56 -13.87
N GLU A 153 3.99 3.96 -13.03
CA GLU A 153 4.98 4.75 -12.29
C GLU A 153 6.16 5.21 -13.17
N TRP A 154 6.87 4.28 -13.80
CA TRP A 154 8.05 4.66 -14.59
C TRP A 154 7.68 5.19 -15.96
N ILE A 155 6.64 4.65 -16.60
CA ILE A 155 6.23 5.11 -17.93
C ILE A 155 5.76 6.57 -17.87
N SER A 156 4.93 6.94 -16.89
CA SER A 156 4.50 8.33 -16.75
C SER A 156 5.68 9.27 -16.57
N ARG A 157 6.66 8.90 -15.74
CA ARG A 157 7.87 9.70 -15.51
C ARG A 157 8.78 9.78 -16.74
N ILE A 158 8.92 8.68 -17.49
CA ILE A 158 9.65 8.68 -18.75
C ILE A 158 8.98 9.63 -19.73
N ARG A 159 7.65 9.57 -19.88
CA ARG A 159 6.89 10.45 -20.76
C ARG A 159 6.99 11.92 -20.38
N GLU A 160 6.89 12.22 -19.09
CA GLU A 160 7.14 13.58 -18.57
C GLU A 160 8.52 14.08 -18.99
N GLN A 161 9.56 13.31 -18.72
CA GLN A 161 10.94 13.72 -18.99
C GLN A 161 11.28 13.77 -20.48
N LEU A 162 10.72 12.89 -21.31
CA LEU A 162 10.81 12.97 -22.78
C LEU A 162 10.17 14.24 -23.32
N SER A 163 9.00 14.62 -22.78
CA SER A 163 8.34 15.87 -23.15
C SER A 163 9.25 17.07 -22.88
N VAL A 164 9.90 17.11 -21.71
CA VAL A 164 10.85 18.18 -21.34
C VAL A 164 12.05 18.20 -22.29
N SER A 165 12.67 17.03 -22.56
CA SER A 165 13.84 16.93 -23.46
C SER A 165 13.48 17.42 -24.86
N TYR A 166 12.35 16.98 -25.43
CA TYR A 166 11.90 17.42 -26.75
C TYR A 166 11.54 18.90 -26.80
N ALA A 167 10.93 19.45 -25.74
CA ALA A 167 10.65 20.89 -25.64
C ALA A 167 11.97 21.70 -25.65
N GLY A 168 12.96 21.27 -24.85
CA GLY A 168 14.27 21.92 -24.81
C GLY A 168 15.02 21.88 -26.12
N LEU A 169 14.78 20.85 -26.96
CA LEU A 169 15.32 20.74 -28.33
C LEU A 169 14.48 21.45 -29.39
N GLY A 170 13.39 22.13 -29.02
CA GLY A 170 12.47 22.82 -29.95
C GLY A 170 11.60 21.88 -30.80
N MET A 171 11.52 20.59 -30.45
CA MET A 171 10.76 19.57 -31.18
C MET A 171 9.32 19.48 -30.66
N LYS A 172 8.51 20.50 -30.93
CA LYS A 172 7.18 20.68 -30.35
C LYS A 172 6.26 19.46 -30.52
N GLU A 173 6.14 18.92 -31.74
CA GLU A 173 5.27 17.77 -32.03
C GLU A 173 5.59 16.57 -31.12
N LYS A 174 6.87 16.25 -30.95
CA LYS A 174 7.32 15.15 -30.11
C LYS A 174 7.14 15.44 -28.60
N SER A 175 7.32 16.70 -28.21
CA SER A 175 7.03 17.15 -26.85
C SER A 175 5.55 16.99 -26.51
N ASP A 176 4.67 17.50 -27.38
CA ASP A 176 3.21 17.43 -27.18
C ASP A 176 2.73 15.97 -27.16
N TYR A 177 3.25 15.11 -28.05
CA TYR A 177 2.96 13.67 -28.04
C TYR A 177 3.24 13.05 -26.66
N ASN A 178 4.44 13.22 -26.13
CA ASN A 178 4.82 12.65 -24.84
C ASN A 178 4.04 13.28 -23.67
N ARG A 179 3.79 14.58 -23.72
CA ARG A 179 3.00 15.29 -22.71
C ARG A 179 1.56 14.79 -22.65
N ASN A 180 0.92 14.56 -23.80
CA ASN A 180 -0.45 14.09 -23.84
C ASN A 180 -0.57 12.67 -23.26
N ILE A 181 0.34 11.75 -23.61
CA ILE A 181 0.37 10.42 -23.00
C ILE A 181 0.59 10.50 -21.49
N TYR A 182 1.51 11.35 -21.04
CA TYR A 182 1.74 11.58 -19.60
C TYR A 182 0.48 12.05 -18.88
N LEU A 183 -0.25 13.01 -19.45
CA LEU A 183 -1.49 13.52 -18.86
C LEU A 183 -2.60 12.48 -18.84
N ASP A 184 -2.74 11.70 -19.90
CA ASP A 184 -3.68 10.57 -19.95
C ASP A 184 -3.40 9.54 -18.84
N ILE A 185 -2.14 9.11 -18.68
CA ILE A 185 -1.74 8.19 -17.61
C ILE A 185 -2.02 8.77 -16.21
N LEU A 186 -1.76 10.07 -16.01
CA LEU A 186 -2.04 10.72 -14.74
C LEU A 186 -3.54 10.75 -14.43
N GLU A 187 -4.37 11.04 -15.41
CA GLU A 187 -5.83 11.09 -15.23
C GLU A 187 -6.38 9.71 -14.87
N ASP A 188 -6.01 8.68 -15.63
CA ASP A 188 -6.42 7.30 -15.37
C ASP A 188 -5.95 6.83 -13.96
N THR A 189 -4.69 7.12 -13.60
CA THR A 189 -4.16 6.78 -12.27
C THR A 189 -4.85 7.54 -11.15
N ARG A 190 -5.27 8.79 -11.40
CA ARG A 190 -6.03 9.60 -10.43
C ARG A 190 -7.42 9.02 -10.21
N GLN A 191 -8.10 8.64 -11.28
CA GLN A 191 -9.43 8.01 -11.20
C GLN A 191 -9.38 6.69 -10.45
N ASP A 192 -8.38 5.84 -10.72
CA ASP A 192 -8.17 4.58 -9.99
C ASP A 192 -7.93 4.82 -8.50
N LYS A 193 -7.10 5.79 -8.13
CA LYS A 193 -6.85 6.13 -6.72
C LYS A 193 -8.07 6.69 -6.01
N GLU A 194 -8.87 7.49 -6.70
CA GLU A 194 -10.11 8.02 -6.14
C GLU A 194 -11.13 6.90 -5.91
N LEU A 195 -11.26 5.99 -6.87
CA LEU A 195 -12.12 4.82 -6.75
C LEU A 195 -11.66 3.92 -5.59
N GLU A 196 -10.36 3.64 -5.49
CA GLU A 196 -9.78 2.85 -4.40
C GLU A 196 -10.00 3.52 -3.03
N SER A 197 -9.81 4.84 -2.95
CA SER A 197 -10.03 5.57 -1.69
C SER A 197 -11.49 5.54 -1.27
N ARG A 198 -12.43 5.64 -2.21
CA ARG A 198 -13.87 5.50 -1.95
C ARG A 198 -14.21 4.07 -1.49
N TYR A 199 -13.63 3.06 -2.13
CA TYR A 199 -13.83 1.67 -1.74
C TYR A 199 -13.32 1.41 -0.32
N GLN A 200 -12.12 1.88 0.02
CA GLN A 200 -11.55 1.77 1.37
C GLN A 200 -12.39 2.51 2.42
N ALA A 201 -12.95 3.67 2.06
CA ALA A 201 -13.85 4.41 2.95
C ALA A 201 -15.13 3.61 3.22
N LEU A 202 -15.75 3.04 2.19
CA LEU A 202 -16.96 2.19 2.32
C LEU A 202 -16.67 0.92 3.11
N GLU A 203 -15.53 0.28 2.90
CA GLU A 203 -15.12 -0.91 3.65
C GLU A 203 -14.94 -0.60 5.14
N LYS A 204 -14.33 0.56 5.44
CA LYS A 204 -14.18 1.03 6.83
C LYS A 204 -15.53 1.33 7.49
N GLU A 205 -16.44 1.96 6.77
CA GLU A 205 -17.81 2.22 7.25
C GLU A 205 -18.57 0.91 7.49
N ALA A 206 -18.49 -0.05 6.56
CA ALA A 206 -19.07 -1.38 6.72
C ALA A 206 -18.47 -2.13 7.94
N GLY A 207 -17.17 -2.02 8.14
CA GLY A 207 -16.49 -2.57 9.32
C GLY A 207 -17.01 -1.96 10.63
N GLN A 208 -17.17 -0.64 10.69
CA GLN A 208 -17.73 0.06 11.85
C GLN A 208 -19.19 -0.38 12.11
N LEU A 209 -20.01 -0.50 11.07
CA LEU A 209 -21.38 -0.95 11.18
C LEU A 209 -21.46 -2.37 11.75
N ASN A 210 -20.59 -3.27 11.29
CA ASN A 210 -20.51 -4.65 11.80
C ASN A 210 -20.12 -4.70 13.29
N VAL A 211 -19.22 -3.83 13.75
CA VAL A 211 -18.86 -3.73 15.16
C VAL A 211 -20.05 -3.23 16.00
N VAL A 212 -20.74 -2.19 15.54
CA VAL A 212 -21.95 -1.67 16.22
C VAL A 212 -23.03 -2.74 16.28
N LEU A 213 -23.30 -3.44 15.18
CA LEU A 213 -24.28 -4.53 15.11
C LEU A 213 -23.91 -5.65 16.08
N SER A 214 -22.64 -6.03 16.17
CA SER A 214 -22.16 -7.04 17.11
C SER A 214 -22.37 -6.61 18.56
N LEU A 215 -22.11 -5.35 18.90
CA LEU A 215 -22.36 -4.80 20.23
C LEU A 215 -23.85 -4.80 20.60
N VAL A 216 -24.72 -4.47 19.66
CA VAL A 216 -26.20 -4.51 19.85
C VAL A 216 -26.64 -5.95 20.11
N ILE A 217 -26.15 -6.93 19.34
CA ILE A 217 -26.50 -8.36 19.54
C ILE A 217 -26.04 -8.83 20.92
N VAL A 218 -24.80 -8.52 21.32
CA VAL A 218 -24.28 -8.86 22.64
C VAL A 218 -25.12 -8.21 23.74
N GLY A 219 -25.47 -6.93 23.59
CA GLY A 219 -26.37 -6.23 24.53
C GLY A 219 -27.74 -6.93 24.66
N PHE A 220 -28.32 -7.34 23.54
CA PHE A 220 -29.62 -8.06 23.55
C PHE A 220 -29.51 -9.41 24.26
N VAL A 221 -28.43 -10.15 24.06
CA VAL A 221 -28.18 -11.42 24.75
C VAL A 221 -28.03 -11.20 26.24
N LEU A 222 -27.30 -10.20 26.67
CA LEU A 222 -27.12 -9.88 28.10
C LEU A 222 -28.43 -9.48 28.77
N VAL A 223 -29.24 -8.65 28.13
CA VAL A 223 -30.57 -8.25 28.64
C VAL A 223 -31.49 -9.48 28.73
N SER A 224 -31.50 -10.36 27.73
CA SER A 224 -32.30 -11.60 27.74
C SER A 224 -31.88 -12.55 28.85
N LEU A 225 -30.58 -12.72 29.08
CA LEU A 225 -30.02 -13.52 30.18
C LEU A 225 -30.40 -12.92 31.54
N PHE A 226 -30.33 -11.58 31.69
CA PHE A 226 -30.70 -10.88 32.91
C PHE A 226 -32.18 -11.10 33.21
N PHE A 227 -33.04 -10.97 32.20
CA PHE A 227 -34.50 -11.21 32.34
C PHE A 227 -34.81 -12.65 32.71
N TRP A 228 -34.12 -13.61 32.10
CA TRP A 228 -34.26 -15.03 32.42
C TRP A 228 -33.82 -15.34 33.87
N PHE A 229 -32.71 -14.79 34.32
CA PHE A 229 -32.21 -14.91 35.69
C PHE A 229 -33.17 -14.29 36.69
N PHE A 230 -33.74 -13.12 36.36
CA PHE A 230 -34.69 -12.42 37.19
C PHE A 230 -36.01 -13.21 37.34
N GLN A 231 -36.55 -13.78 36.25
CA GLN A 231 -37.70 -14.68 36.31
C GLN A 231 -37.42 -15.91 37.18
N GLN A 232 -36.25 -16.52 37.06
CA GLN A 232 -35.90 -17.70 37.84
C GLN A 232 -35.73 -17.37 39.34
N ALA A 233 -35.23 -16.16 39.67
CA ALA A 233 -35.15 -15.69 41.05
C ALA A 233 -36.52 -15.43 41.67
N PHE A 234 -37.50 -14.92 40.89
CA PHE A 234 -38.89 -14.75 41.36
C PHE A 234 -39.73 -16.01 41.36
N GLN A 235 -39.38 -17.01 40.60
CA GLN A 235 -40.10 -18.31 40.53
C GLN A 235 -39.56 -19.33 41.54
N ARG A 236 -38.60 -18.98 42.41
CA ARG A 236 -38.28 -19.84 43.56
C ARG A 236 -39.43 -19.74 44.55
N PRO A 237 -40.37 -20.73 44.63
CA PRO A 237 -41.36 -20.74 45.67
C PRO A 237 -40.65 -20.84 47.01
N GLU A 238 -41.16 -20.15 48.02
CA GLU A 238 -40.83 -20.32 49.44
C GLU A 238 -40.99 -21.78 49.86
N GLN A 239 -39.97 -22.60 49.62
CA GLN A 239 -39.83 -23.91 50.23
C GLN A 239 -38.82 -23.78 51.37
N SER A 240 -39.26 -23.10 52.44
CA SER A 240 -38.69 -23.34 53.80
C SER A 240 -39.47 -22.56 54.83
N ALA A 241 -40.72 -22.92 55.04
CA ALA A 241 -41.36 -22.77 56.33
C ALA A 241 -41.90 -24.16 56.73
N SER A 242 -41.03 -25.01 57.23
CA SER A 242 -41.43 -26.16 58.03
C SER A 242 -42.04 -25.61 59.31
N PRO A 243 -43.29 -26.01 59.69
CA PRO A 243 -43.80 -25.61 61.00
C PRO A 243 -42.97 -26.31 62.11
N PRO A 244 -42.78 -25.68 63.27
CA PRO A 244 -41.98 -26.24 64.35
C PRO A 244 -42.66 -27.48 64.86
N SER A 245 -41.89 -28.56 65.01
CA SER A 245 -42.23 -29.83 65.70
C SER A 245 -42.63 -29.53 67.14
N ALA A 246 -43.89 -29.74 67.44
CA ALA A 246 -44.33 -29.80 68.80
C ALA A 246 -43.93 -31.16 69.37
N ALA A 247 -42.78 -31.21 69.98
CA ALA A 247 -42.42 -32.28 70.93
C ALA A 247 -42.17 -31.57 72.25
N ASP A 248 -43.19 -31.62 73.12
CA ASP A 248 -43.08 -31.72 74.57
C ASP A 248 -44.45 -31.27 75.19
N ALA A 249 -45.30 -32.30 75.49
CA ALA A 249 -46.13 -32.31 76.63
C ALA A 249 -46.58 -33.74 76.88
N GLY A 250 -46.03 -34.24 77.95
CA GLY A 250 -46.18 -35.59 78.40
C GLY A 250 -47.52 -35.93 79.07
N TYR A 251 -47.67 -37.23 79.28
CA TYR A 251 -48.33 -37.96 80.30
C TYR A 251 -49.88 -37.84 80.51
N LEU A 252 -50.40 -38.96 80.45
CA LEU A 252 -51.37 -39.68 81.26
C LEU A 252 -52.51 -40.25 80.43
N SER A 253 -52.53 -41.61 80.34
CA SER A 253 -53.27 -42.55 81.10
C SER A 253 -54.65 -42.95 80.47
N GLU A 254 -54.69 -44.28 80.35
CA GLU A 254 -55.86 -45.16 80.46
C GLU A 254 -56.79 -45.25 79.28
N ASP A 255 -56.84 -46.37 78.69
CA ASP A 255 -57.45 -47.70 78.92
C ASP A 255 -58.77 -47.82 78.19
N ASN A 256 -59.03 -49.07 77.76
CA ASN A 256 -60.28 -49.66 77.24
C ASN A 256 -60.63 -49.31 75.80
N GLY A 257 -60.63 -50.18 74.87
CA GLY A 257 -61.21 -51.50 74.91
C GLY A 257 -61.99 -51.76 73.65
N ILE A 258 -61.68 -52.81 72.97
CA ILE A 258 -62.64 -53.73 72.34
C ILE A 258 -63.24 -53.43 70.96
N HIS A 259 -62.95 -54.33 70.08
CA HIS A 259 -63.74 -54.95 69.00
C HIS A 259 -63.88 -54.25 67.63
N SER A 260 -63.37 -54.98 66.72
CA SER A 260 -64.03 -55.99 65.90
C SER A 260 -64.47 -55.44 64.54
N GLY A 261 -64.04 -56.12 63.59
CA GLY A 261 -64.83 -56.49 62.45
C GLY A 261 -64.34 -56.05 61.08
N ARG A 262 -63.55 -56.82 60.46
CA ARG A 262 -63.78 -57.69 59.33
C ARG A 262 -64.36 -57.06 58.02
N CYS A 263 -63.60 -57.21 56.98
CA CYS A 263 -63.86 -57.83 55.67
C CYS A 263 -64.54 -57.03 54.57
N THR A 264 -63.80 -57.19 53.47
CA THR A 264 -64.32 -57.52 52.11
C THR A 264 -65.11 -56.38 51.40
N ASP A 265 -64.82 -56.03 50.23
CA ASP A 265 -64.33 -56.67 48.98
C ASP A 265 -63.39 -55.76 48.21
#